data_32609e555e1155cf3d2fe4183503f6e6
#
_entry.id   32609e555e1155cf3d2fe4183503f6e6
#
_cell.length_a   1.000
_cell.length_b   1.000
_cell.length_c   1.000
_cell.angle_alpha   90.00
_cell.angle_beta   90.00
_cell.angle_gamma   90.00
#
_symmetry.space_group_name_H-M   'P 1'
#
loop_
_entity.id
_entity.type
_entity.pdbx_description
1 polymer ?
#
loop_
_entity_poly.entity_id
_entity_poly.type
_entity_poly.pdbx_seq_one_letter_code
_entity_poly.pdbx_strand_id
1 'polypeptide(L)'
;FKTGKTKVILVLNKIDLLENKEDLIAVIAEYSKLFDFIDIVPVSVLEKDGLDIIMEDLEKNAVEGPHYFPDDKFTDQPEKVIMAEIIREKALNNLNDEVPHGIAVTIEQLNERENRNGEAILDVTATIYCERESHKGILIGKGGSMLRKIGQEARADLEDFFQIKVNLQCWVKVKEGWRNREGMIKNFGLE
;
A
#
# COMPACT_ATOMS: atom_id res chain seq x y z
N PHE A 1 19.49 -7.35 13.35
CA PHE A 1 20.59 -6.49 12.92
C PHE A 1 21.92 -6.71 13.65
N LYS A 2 21.96 -7.40 14.81
CA LYS A 2 23.18 -7.57 15.62
C LYS A 2 24.22 -8.58 15.11
N THR A 3 24.04 -9.22 13.99
CA THR A 3 24.93 -10.28 13.49
C THR A 3 25.99 -9.82 12.45
N GLY A 4 26.24 -8.54 12.37
CA GLY A 4 27.57 -7.99 11.99
C GLY A 4 28.05 -8.09 10.55
N LYS A 5 27.30 -8.62 9.59
CA LYS A 5 27.74 -8.70 8.19
C LYS A 5 26.79 -8.05 7.16
N THR A 6 25.58 -7.74 7.57
CA THR A 6 24.58 -7.14 6.67
C THR A 6 24.82 -5.64 6.60
N LYS A 7 25.03 -5.12 5.40
CA LYS A 7 25.06 -3.68 5.15
C LYS A 7 23.66 -3.12 5.37
N VAL A 8 23.54 -2.02 6.11
CA VAL A 8 22.26 -1.41 6.45
C VAL A 8 22.28 0.05 6.07
N ILE A 9 21.30 0.47 5.26
CA ILE A 9 21.00 1.86 4.95
C ILE A 9 19.81 2.26 5.81
N LEU A 10 19.89 3.40 6.50
CA LEU A 10 18.77 3.97 7.22
C LEU A 10 18.10 5.03 6.37
N VAL A 11 16.82 4.86 6.07
CA VAL A 11 16.02 5.85 5.33
C VAL A 11 15.14 6.61 6.30
N LEU A 12 15.35 7.93 6.41
CA LEU A 12 14.53 8.84 7.20
C LEU A 12 13.51 9.51 6.28
N ASN A 13 12.31 8.96 6.23
CA ASN A 13 11.23 9.44 5.33
C ASN A 13 10.40 10.55 5.98
N LYS A 14 9.67 11.30 5.13
CA LYS A 14 8.76 12.40 5.48
C LYS A 14 9.48 13.66 6.00
N ILE A 15 10.64 13.98 5.42
CA ILE A 15 11.37 15.21 5.77
C ILE A 15 10.60 16.49 5.37
N ASP A 16 9.62 16.36 4.49
CA ASP A 16 8.66 17.40 4.13
C ASP A 16 7.83 17.90 5.33
N LEU A 17 7.68 17.11 6.38
CA LEU A 17 6.96 17.49 7.61
C LEU A 17 7.84 18.25 8.62
N LEU A 18 9.14 18.37 8.38
CA LEU A 18 10.04 19.10 9.28
C LEU A 18 9.97 20.61 9.02
N GLU A 19 9.70 21.36 10.08
CA GLU A 19 9.71 22.83 10.01
C GLU A 19 11.12 23.41 9.84
N ASN A 20 12.12 22.76 10.44
CA ASN A 20 13.51 23.20 10.43
C ASN A 20 14.46 22.08 9.98
N LYS A 21 15.36 22.39 9.05
CA LYS A 21 16.40 21.45 8.60
C LYS A 21 17.40 21.09 9.70
N GLU A 22 17.55 21.93 10.73
CA GLU A 22 18.42 21.66 11.88
C GLU A 22 17.95 20.45 12.70
N ASP A 23 16.63 20.23 12.77
CA ASP A 23 16.03 19.08 13.46
C ASP A 23 16.46 17.76 12.80
N LEU A 24 16.60 17.75 11.49
CA LEU A 24 17.05 16.60 10.73
C LEU A 24 18.49 16.21 11.09
N ILE A 25 19.38 17.20 11.25
CA ILE A 25 20.78 16.95 11.61
C ILE A 25 20.84 16.30 13.01
N ALA A 26 20.01 16.77 13.93
CA ALA A 26 19.93 16.20 15.29
C ALA A 26 19.46 14.75 15.25
N VAL A 27 18.43 14.44 14.46
CA VAL A 27 17.90 13.09 14.27
C VAL A 27 18.95 12.16 13.67
N ILE A 28 19.64 12.60 12.61
CA ILE A 28 20.74 11.82 11.99
C ILE A 28 21.84 11.54 13.00
N ALA A 29 22.26 12.54 13.78
CA ALA A 29 23.30 12.40 14.78
C ALA A 29 22.92 11.47 15.94
N GLU A 30 21.64 11.35 16.27
CA GLU A 30 21.12 10.40 17.24
C GLU A 30 21.12 8.98 16.70
N TYR A 31 20.54 8.76 15.51
CA TYR A 31 20.48 7.43 14.90
C TYR A 31 21.85 6.87 14.56
N SER A 32 22.80 7.70 14.12
CA SER A 32 24.17 7.27 13.80
C SER A 32 24.93 6.63 14.98
N LYS A 33 24.48 6.89 16.22
CA LYS A 33 25.05 6.27 17.43
C LYS A 33 24.47 4.89 17.73
N LEU A 34 23.33 4.54 17.13
CA LEU A 34 22.61 3.30 17.44
C LEU A 34 23.12 2.10 16.65
N PHE A 35 23.64 2.34 15.44
CA PHE A 35 24.10 1.28 14.56
C PHE A 35 25.13 1.85 13.55
N ASP A 36 26.01 0.98 13.04
CA ASP A 36 26.97 1.32 11.98
C ASP A 36 26.28 1.20 10.61
N PHE A 37 25.50 2.23 10.27
CA PHE A 37 24.85 2.32 8.97
C PHE A 37 25.88 2.67 7.91
N ILE A 38 25.78 2.07 6.71
CA ILE A 38 26.62 2.46 5.57
C ILE A 38 26.22 3.83 5.02
N ASP A 39 24.94 4.18 5.14
CA ASP A 39 24.45 5.53 4.89
C ASP A 39 23.16 5.81 5.69
N ILE A 40 22.84 7.10 5.88
CA ILE A 40 21.59 7.59 6.48
C ILE A 40 21.00 8.60 5.52
N VAL A 41 19.99 8.18 4.75
CA VAL A 41 19.42 8.96 3.65
C VAL A 41 18.10 9.60 4.08
N PRO A 42 18.07 10.93 4.26
CA PRO A 42 16.82 11.65 4.45
C PRO A 42 16.05 11.79 3.13
N VAL A 43 14.76 11.51 3.14
CA VAL A 43 13.92 11.54 1.94
C VAL A 43 12.52 12.09 2.21
N SER A 44 11.89 12.59 1.17
CA SER A 44 10.43 12.72 1.09
C SER A 44 9.93 11.96 -0.13
N VAL A 45 9.27 10.85 0.10
CA VAL A 45 8.65 10.08 -0.99
C VAL A 45 7.55 10.91 -1.66
N LEU A 46 6.82 11.73 -0.87
CA LEU A 46 5.76 12.60 -1.38
C LEU A 46 6.30 13.64 -2.36
N GLU A 47 7.40 14.29 -2.01
CA GLU A 47 8.04 15.34 -2.83
C GLU A 47 9.08 14.76 -3.80
N LYS A 48 9.29 13.44 -3.77
CA LYS A 48 10.32 12.73 -4.56
C LYS A 48 11.74 13.25 -4.33
N ASP A 49 12.02 13.75 -3.12
CA ASP A 49 13.33 14.25 -2.71
C ASP A 49 14.17 13.13 -2.10
N GLY A 50 15.44 12.99 -2.52
CA GLY A 50 16.41 12.02 -2.01
C GLY A 50 16.21 10.57 -2.47
N LEU A 51 15.26 10.28 -3.37
CA LEU A 51 15.03 8.91 -3.87
C LEU A 51 16.15 8.43 -4.80
N ASP A 52 16.75 9.32 -5.54
CA ASP A 52 17.92 9.09 -6.40
C ASP A 52 19.13 8.62 -5.58
N ILE A 53 19.35 9.21 -4.40
CA ILE A 53 20.42 8.81 -3.48
C ILE A 53 20.24 7.36 -3.03
N ILE A 54 18.99 6.97 -2.67
CA ILE A 54 18.71 5.57 -2.31
C ILE A 54 19.02 4.63 -3.47
N MET A 55 18.63 4.99 -4.70
CA MET A 55 18.90 4.15 -5.87
C MET A 55 20.39 4.01 -6.14
N GLU A 56 21.17 5.10 -6.06
CA GLU A 56 22.61 5.07 -6.19
C GLU A 56 23.29 4.18 -5.12
N ASP A 57 22.84 4.30 -3.87
CA ASP A 57 23.35 3.47 -2.77
C ASP A 57 23.02 1.99 -2.94
N LEU A 58 21.81 1.66 -3.41
CA LEU A 58 21.43 0.29 -3.70
C LEU A 58 22.28 -0.29 -4.83
N GLU A 59 22.45 0.43 -5.93
CA GLU A 59 23.28 -0.01 -7.07
C GLU A 59 24.76 -0.20 -6.66
N LYS A 60 25.32 0.73 -5.91
CA LYS A 60 26.70 0.67 -5.42
C LYS A 60 26.95 -0.50 -4.47
N ASN A 61 25.96 -0.91 -3.71
CA ASN A 61 26.06 -1.98 -2.72
C ASN A 61 25.49 -3.30 -3.20
N ALA A 62 24.81 -3.34 -4.35
CA ALA A 62 24.34 -4.57 -4.97
C ALA A 62 25.53 -5.50 -5.33
N VAL A 63 25.31 -6.78 -5.16
CA VAL A 63 26.26 -7.82 -5.56
C VAL A 63 25.60 -8.73 -6.59
N GLU A 64 26.41 -9.25 -7.52
CA GLU A 64 25.91 -10.24 -8.45
C GLU A 64 25.36 -11.46 -7.71
N GLY A 65 24.20 -11.92 -8.12
CA GLY A 65 23.49 -13.04 -7.50
C GLY A 65 22.50 -13.70 -8.46
N PRO A 66 21.92 -14.84 -8.08
CA PRO A 66 20.87 -15.45 -8.88
C PRO A 66 19.62 -14.57 -8.89
N HIS A 67 18.92 -14.55 -10.01
CA HIS A 67 17.57 -13.99 -10.09
C HIS A 67 16.63 -14.84 -9.24
N TYR A 68 16.07 -14.23 -8.17
CA TYR A 68 15.13 -14.91 -7.28
C TYR A 68 13.71 -14.90 -7.83
N PHE A 69 13.41 -13.92 -8.70
CA PHE A 69 12.11 -13.77 -9.35
C PHE A 69 12.28 -13.79 -10.87
N PRO A 70 11.33 -14.36 -11.63
CA PRO A 70 11.27 -14.22 -13.08
C PRO A 70 11.18 -12.75 -13.51
N ASP A 71 11.84 -12.40 -14.63
CA ASP A 71 11.91 -11.02 -15.13
C ASP A 71 10.53 -10.43 -15.51
N ASP A 72 9.54 -11.29 -15.73
CA ASP A 72 8.15 -10.93 -16.05
C ASP A 72 7.25 -10.75 -14.83
N LYS A 73 7.78 -10.96 -13.60
CA LYS A 73 7.02 -10.77 -12.36
C LYS A 73 7.48 -9.53 -11.60
N PHE A 74 6.58 -8.57 -11.44
CA PHE A 74 6.83 -7.36 -10.63
C PHE A 74 6.72 -7.61 -9.12
N THR A 75 6.04 -8.70 -8.70
CA THR A 75 5.81 -9.02 -7.29
C THR A 75 5.51 -10.50 -7.11
N ASP A 76 5.79 -11.03 -5.92
CA ASP A 76 5.42 -12.37 -5.49
C ASP A 76 4.08 -12.41 -4.76
N GLN A 77 3.46 -11.24 -4.54
CA GLN A 77 2.19 -11.16 -3.84
C GLN A 77 1.05 -11.73 -4.68
N PRO A 78 0.10 -12.46 -4.06
CA PRO A 78 -1.09 -12.92 -4.75
C PRO A 78 -1.90 -11.75 -5.33
N GLU A 79 -2.44 -11.91 -6.53
CA GLU A 79 -3.24 -10.88 -7.22
C GLU A 79 -4.34 -10.28 -6.34
N LYS A 80 -5.01 -11.10 -5.54
CA LYS A 80 -6.04 -10.65 -4.59
C LYS A 80 -5.51 -9.67 -3.55
N VAL A 81 -4.28 -9.83 -3.10
CA VAL A 81 -3.64 -8.93 -2.12
C VAL A 81 -3.36 -7.59 -2.77
N ILE A 82 -2.79 -7.60 -3.98
CA ILE A 82 -2.53 -6.37 -4.73
C ILE A 82 -3.82 -5.61 -5.01
N MET A 83 -4.86 -6.29 -5.47
CA MET A 83 -6.17 -5.68 -5.72
C MET A 83 -6.78 -5.09 -4.45
N ALA A 84 -6.69 -5.80 -3.32
CA ALA A 84 -7.18 -5.31 -2.05
C ALA A 84 -6.44 -4.04 -1.61
N GLU A 85 -5.11 -3.97 -1.78
CA GLU A 85 -4.31 -2.81 -1.43
C GLU A 85 -4.60 -1.61 -2.34
N ILE A 86 -4.77 -1.79 -3.64
CA ILE A 86 -5.18 -0.72 -4.57
C ILE A 86 -6.53 -0.13 -4.13
N ILE A 87 -7.52 -0.97 -3.82
CA ILE A 87 -8.84 -0.51 -3.37
C ILE A 87 -8.72 0.19 -2.00
N ARG A 88 -7.90 -0.35 -1.09
CA ARG A 88 -7.66 0.24 0.23
C ARG A 88 -7.00 1.61 0.12
N GLU A 89 -6.02 1.76 -0.74
CA GLU A 89 -5.37 3.04 -1.02
C GLU A 89 -6.38 4.10 -1.47
N LYS A 90 -7.28 3.78 -2.43
CA LYS A 90 -8.29 4.74 -2.86
C LYS A 90 -9.29 5.07 -1.76
N ALA A 91 -9.64 4.10 -0.91
CA ALA A 91 -10.45 4.38 0.26
C ALA A 91 -9.73 5.34 1.23
N LEU A 92 -8.44 5.13 1.51
CA LEU A 92 -7.63 5.99 2.38
C LEU A 92 -7.51 7.41 1.83
N ASN A 93 -7.23 7.55 0.53
CA ASN A 93 -7.03 8.85 -0.12
C ASN A 93 -8.31 9.69 -0.21
N ASN A 94 -9.48 9.06 -0.16
CA ASN A 94 -10.78 9.73 -0.23
C ASN A 94 -11.43 9.98 1.13
N LEU A 95 -10.82 9.52 2.21
CA LEU A 95 -11.35 9.65 3.56
C LEU A 95 -10.42 10.52 4.42
N ASN A 96 -11.03 11.34 5.28
CA ASN A 96 -10.32 12.21 6.21
C ASN A 96 -10.43 11.68 7.65
N ASP A 97 -9.59 12.22 8.54
CA ASP A 97 -9.61 11.99 9.97
C ASP A 97 -9.33 10.54 10.42
N GLU A 98 -10.05 10.03 11.41
CA GLU A 98 -9.79 8.73 12.04
C GLU A 98 -10.31 7.51 11.24
N VAL A 99 -11.13 7.71 10.21
CA VAL A 99 -11.73 6.61 9.44
C VAL A 99 -10.69 5.76 8.70
N PRO A 100 -9.62 6.35 8.11
CA PRO A 100 -8.60 5.59 7.38
C PRO A 100 -7.96 4.47 8.19
N HIS A 101 -7.69 4.69 9.47
CA HIS A 101 -6.97 3.73 10.31
C HIS A 101 -7.74 2.43 10.63
N GLY A 102 -9.04 2.39 10.36
CA GLY A 102 -9.90 1.24 10.63
C GLY A 102 -10.41 0.51 9.39
N ILE A 103 -9.73 0.65 8.23
CA ILE A 103 -10.16 0.04 6.97
C ILE A 103 -9.29 -1.17 6.61
N ALA A 104 -9.96 -2.27 6.27
CA ALA A 104 -9.37 -3.42 5.62
C ALA A 104 -10.19 -3.78 4.36
N VAL A 105 -9.56 -4.40 3.37
CA VAL A 105 -10.23 -4.83 2.15
C VAL A 105 -9.93 -6.29 1.88
N THR A 106 -10.95 -7.04 1.44
CA THR A 106 -10.79 -8.41 0.96
C THR A 106 -11.40 -8.57 -0.42
N ILE A 107 -10.80 -9.42 -1.23
CA ILE A 107 -11.36 -9.83 -2.52
C ILE A 107 -12.11 -11.15 -2.30
N GLU A 108 -13.43 -11.07 -2.33
CA GLU A 108 -14.32 -12.22 -2.11
C GLU A 108 -14.39 -13.10 -3.34
N GLN A 109 -14.48 -12.48 -4.53
CA GLN A 109 -14.56 -13.19 -5.82
C GLN A 109 -13.61 -12.53 -6.83
N LEU A 110 -12.97 -13.38 -7.59
CA LEU A 110 -12.10 -13.02 -8.69
C LEU A 110 -12.30 -14.05 -9.80
N ASN A 111 -12.93 -13.64 -10.90
CA ASN A 111 -13.21 -14.51 -12.03
C ASN A 111 -12.90 -13.79 -13.34
N GLU A 112 -12.21 -14.46 -14.22
CA GLU A 112 -12.00 -14.00 -15.58
C GLU A 112 -13.09 -14.55 -16.49
N ARG A 113 -13.60 -13.70 -17.38
CA ARG A 113 -14.55 -14.08 -18.44
C ARG A 113 -14.32 -13.27 -19.68
N GLU A 114 -14.86 -13.72 -20.80
CA GLU A 114 -14.91 -12.96 -22.04
C GLU A 114 -16.21 -12.15 -22.13
N ASN A 115 -16.13 -10.96 -22.68
CA ASN A 115 -17.30 -10.18 -23.04
C ASN A 115 -17.87 -10.66 -24.40
N ARG A 116 -18.96 -10.03 -24.85
CA ARG A 116 -19.61 -10.39 -26.14
C ARG A 116 -18.72 -10.16 -27.35
N ASN A 117 -17.66 -9.39 -27.22
CA ASN A 117 -16.70 -9.08 -28.28
C ASN A 117 -15.44 -9.97 -28.22
N GLY A 118 -15.38 -10.94 -27.29
CA GLY A 118 -14.20 -11.79 -27.09
C GLY A 118 -13.06 -11.14 -26.30
N GLU A 119 -13.31 -9.98 -25.65
CA GLU A 119 -12.30 -9.33 -24.81
C GLU A 119 -12.38 -9.88 -23.39
N ALA A 120 -11.21 -10.13 -22.79
CA ALA A 120 -11.13 -10.59 -21.41
C ALA A 120 -11.56 -9.48 -20.43
N ILE A 121 -12.38 -9.85 -19.46
CA ILE A 121 -12.84 -8.99 -18.36
C ILE A 121 -12.65 -9.72 -17.04
N LEU A 122 -12.13 -9.02 -16.06
CA LEU A 122 -11.96 -9.50 -14.71
C LEU A 122 -13.12 -9.03 -13.83
N ASP A 123 -13.97 -9.95 -13.39
CA ASP A 123 -15.04 -9.68 -12.42
C ASP A 123 -14.46 -9.75 -11.01
N VAL A 124 -14.45 -8.61 -10.31
CA VAL A 124 -13.89 -8.47 -8.97
C VAL A 124 -14.99 -8.06 -8.00
N THR A 125 -15.21 -8.84 -6.95
CA THR A 125 -16.06 -8.46 -5.82
C THR A 125 -15.21 -8.22 -4.59
N ALA A 126 -15.20 -6.99 -4.08
CA ALA A 126 -14.44 -6.58 -2.92
C ALA A 126 -15.35 -6.19 -1.75
N THR A 127 -14.92 -6.49 -0.53
CA THR A 127 -15.55 -6.01 0.70
C THR A 127 -14.59 -5.09 1.45
N ILE A 128 -15.02 -3.86 1.68
CA ILE A 128 -14.34 -2.87 2.51
C ILE A 128 -14.90 -3.01 3.93
N TYR A 129 -14.04 -3.38 4.87
CA TYR A 129 -14.39 -3.49 6.29
C TYR A 129 -14.04 -2.20 7.01
N CYS A 130 -14.92 -1.78 7.93
CA CYS A 130 -14.70 -0.68 8.85
C CYS A 130 -15.11 -1.10 10.27
N GLU A 131 -14.67 -0.35 11.28
CA GLU A 131 -14.90 -0.73 12.69
C GLU A 131 -16.27 -0.32 13.24
N ARG A 132 -16.89 0.74 12.68
CA ARG A 132 -18.13 1.34 13.26
C ARG A 132 -19.15 1.65 12.18
N GLU A 133 -20.44 1.67 12.55
CA GLU A 133 -21.53 2.06 11.63
C GLU A 133 -21.38 3.51 11.14
N SER A 134 -20.86 4.42 11.96
CA SER A 134 -20.55 5.79 11.54
C SER A 134 -19.53 5.82 10.39
N HIS A 135 -18.48 5.00 10.45
CA HIS A 135 -17.50 4.86 9.38
C HIS A 135 -18.10 4.31 8.10
N LYS A 136 -19.01 3.32 8.22
CA LYS A 136 -19.73 2.77 7.07
C LYS A 136 -20.56 3.84 6.37
N GLY A 137 -21.24 4.71 7.12
CA GLY A 137 -21.97 5.83 6.55
C GLY A 137 -21.09 6.78 5.75
N ILE A 138 -19.88 7.08 6.24
CA ILE A 138 -18.88 7.93 5.57
C ILE A 138 -18.36 7.24 4.30
N LEU A 139 -18.00 5.95 4.39
CA LEU A 139 -17.51 5.15 3.25
C LEU A 139 -18.53 5.04 2.12
N ILE A 140 -19.80 4.90 2.45
CA ILE A 140 -20.90 4.86 1.46
C ILE A 140 -21.14 6.26 0.89
N GLY A 141 -21.19 7.28 1.75
CA GLY A 141 -21.52 8.64 1.38
C GLY A 141 -22.98 8.83 1.01
N LYS A 142 -23.39 10.10 0.76
CA LYS A 142 -24.76 10.43 0.39
C LYS A 142 -25.16 9.76 -0.94
N GLY A 143 -26.16 8.88 -0.90
CA GLY A 143 -26.61 8.13 -2.08
C GLY A 143 -25.54 7.22 -2.71
N GLY A 144 -24.55 6.78 -1.94
CA GLY A 144 -23.46 5.92 -2.42
C GLY A 144 -22.36 6.65 -3.18
N SER A 145 -22.31 7.97 -3.09
CA SER A 145 -21.37 8.81 -3.88
C SER A 145 -19.91 8.52 -3.56
N MET A 146 -19.56 8.35 -2.28
CA MET A 146 -18.17 8.09 -1.87
C MET A 146 -17.72 6.70 -2.31
N LEU A 147 -18.51 5.67 -2.07
CA LEU A 147 -18.20 4.31 -2.48
C LEU A 147 -18.06 4.19 -4.02
N ARG A 148 -18.90 4.93 -4.76
CA ARG A 148 -18.79 4.99 -6.22
C ARG A 148 -17.50 5.63 -6.67
N LYS A 149 -17.08 6.74 -6.02
CA LYS A 149 -15.81 7.42 -6.32
C LYS A 149 -14.62 6.51 -6.08
N ILE A 150 -14.57 5.89 -4.89
CA ILE A 150 -13.53 4.91 -4.53
C ILE A 150 -13.47 3.78 -5.57
N GLY A 151 -14.64 3.21 -5.92
CA GLY A 151 -14.71 2.12 -6.91
C GLY A 151 -14.27 2.54 -8.31
N GLN A 152 -14.56 3.77 -8.75
CA GLN A 152 -14.13 4.28 -10.05
C GLN A 152 -12.62 4.48 -10.12
N GLU A 153 -12.04 5.10 -9.09
CA GLU A 153 -10.59 5.33 -9.00
C GLU A 153 -9.84 4.00 -8.88
N ALA A 154 -10.30 3.09 -8.02
CA ALA A 154 -9.70 1.78 -7.86
C ALA A 154 -9.76 0.96 -9.16
N ARG A 155 -10.90 1.01 -9.88
CA ARG A 155 -11.02 0.30 -11.17
C ARG A 155 -10.02 0.80 -12.18
N ALA A 156 -9.80 2.11 -12.28
CA ALA A 156 -8.83 2.68 -13.22
C ALA A 156 -7.42 2.16 -12.96
N ASP A 157 -6.99 2.16 -11.70
CA ASP A 157 -5.67 1.67 -11.32
C ASP A 157 -5.53 0.15 -11.46
N LEU A 158 -6.60 -0.62 -11.20
CA LEU A 158 -6.63 -2.06 -11.43
C LEU A 158 -6.50 -2.38 -12.94
N GLU A 159 -7.23 -1.66 -13.79
CA GLU A 159 -7.15 -1.81 -15.26
C GLU A 159 -5.75 -1.46 -15.77
N ASP A 160 -5.12 -0.42 -15.20
CA ASP A 160 -3.75 -0.03 -15.55
C ASP A 160 -2.72 -1.06 -15.07
N PHE A 161 -2.84 -1.53 -13.83
CA PHE A 161 -1.89 -2.49 -13.27
C PHE A 161 -1.96 -3.87 -13.95
N PHE A 162 -3.17 -4.40 -14.14
CA PHE A 162 -3.37 -5.75 -14.69
C PHE A 162 -3.49 -5.79 -16.21
N GLN A 163 -3.53 -4.62 -16.87
CA GLN A 163 -3.69 -4.49 -18.33
C GLN A 163 -4.90 -5.27 -18.90
N ILE A 164 -5.99 -5.37 -18.11
CA ILE A 164 -7.23 -6.06 -18.43
C ILE A 164 -8.42 -5.21 -18.00
N LYS A 165 -9.55 -5.31 -18.68
CA LYS A 165 -10.79 -4.65 -18.24
C LYS A 165 -11.30 -5.23 -16.93
N VAL A 166 -11.73 -4.35 -16.01
CA VAL A 166 -12.20 -4.73 -14.67
C VAL A 166 -13.65 -4.31 -14.44
N ASN A 167 -14.47 -5.27 -14.04
CA ASN A 167 -15.81 -5.03 -13.51
C ASN A 167 -15.76 -5.15 -11.99
N LEU A 168 -15.58 -4.00 -11.30
CA LEU A 168 -15.40 -3.94 -9.85
C LEU A 168 -16.72 -3.69 -9.14
N GLN A 169 -17.06 -4.55 -8.18
CA GLN A 169 -18.14 -4.37 -7.22
C GLN A 169 -17.59 -4.25 -5.80
N CYS A 170 -17.92 -3.14 -5.11
CA CYS A 170 -17.49 -2.88 -3.75
C CYS A 170 -18.67 -2.91 -2.77
N TRP A 171 -18.48 -3.63 -1.66
CA TRP A 171 -19.41 -3.69 -0.53
C TRP A 171 -18.77 -3.11 0.72
N VAL A 172 -19.56 -2.58 1.64
CA VAL A 172 -19.07 -2.08 2.94
C VAL A 172 -19.71 -2.88 4.06
N LYS A 173 -18.89 -3.46 4.94
CA LYS A 173 -19.31 -4.21 6.13
C LYS A 173 -18.67 -3.65 7.38
N VAL A 174 -19.41 -3.64 8.49
CA VAL A 174 -18.87 -3.33 9.81
C VAL A 174 -18.32 -4.58 10.46
N LYS A 175 -17.12 -4.47 11.04
CA LYS A 175 -16.48 -5.53 11.80
C LYS A 175 -15.80 -4.91 13.01
N GLU A 176 -16.50 -4.87 14.12
CA GLU A 176 -16.01 -4.23 15.34
C GLU A 176 -14.76 -4.90 15.90
N GLY A 177 -13.76 -4.07 16.27
CA GLY A 177 -12.54 -4.49 16.94
C GLY A 177 -11.68 -5.46 16.14
N TRP A 178 -11.75 -5.47 14.82
CA TRP A 178 -10.98 -6.39 13.99
C TRP A 178 -9.47 -6.20 14.14
N ARG A 179 -9.00 -4.96 14.38
CA ARG A 179 -7.57 -4.63 14.58
C ARG A 179 -6.96 -5.25 15.83
N ASN A 180 -7.77 -5.64 16.79
CA ASN A 180 -7.32 -6.25 18.05
C ASN A 180 -7.37 -7.79 18.02
N ARG A 181 -7.63 -8.38 16.85
CA ARG A 181 -7.75 -9.83 16.65
C ARG A 181 -6.73 -10.30 15.63
N GLU A 182 -5.61 -10.89 16.09
CA GLU A 182 -4.52 -11.37 15.23
C GLU A 182 -5.01 -12.23 14.05
N GLY A 183 -5.93 -13.17 14.30
CA GLY A 183 -6.49 -14.02 13.25
C GLY A 183 -7.27 -13.26 12.19
N MET A 184 -7.78 -12.04 12.50
CA MET A 184 -8.46 -11.21 11.52
C MET A 184 -7.48 -10.35 10.72
N ILE A 185 -6.44 -9.83 11.37
CA ILE A 185 -5.35 -9.11 10.72
C ILE A 185 -4.73 -10.02 9.65
N LYS A 186 -4.42 -11.26 10.02
CA LYS A 186 -3.90 -12.28 9.10
C LYS A 186 -4.87 -12.60 7.96
N ASN A 187 -6.17 -12.75 8.24
CA ASN A 187 -7.19 -13.01 7.22
C ASN A 187 -7.37 -11.84 6.24
N PHE A 188 -7.02 -10.62 6.66
CA PHE A 188 -7.04 -9.43 5.82
C PHE A 188 -5.71 -9.19 5.06
N GLY A 189 -4.69 -10.04 5.27
CA GLY A 189 -3.37 -9.89 4.64
C GLY A 189 -2.57 -8.68 5.14
N LEU A 190 -2.85 -8.24 6.37
CA LEU A 190 -2.24 -7.05 6.99
C LEU A 190 -1.20 -7.42 8.06
N GLU A 191 -0.40 -8.46 7.82
CA GLU A 191 0.73 -8.86 8.72
C GLU A 191 1.97 -8.02 8.49
#